data_564bbec6290fd667b0625654d8552841
#
_entry.id   564bbec6290fd667b0625654d8552841
#
_cell.length_a   1.000
_cell.length_b   1.000
_cell.length_c   1.000
_cell.angle_alpha   90.00
_cell.angle_beta   90.00
_cell.angle_gamma   90.00
#
_symmetry.space_group_name_H-M   'P 1'
#
loop_
_entity.id
_entity.type
_entity.pdbx_description
1 polymer ?
#
loop_
_entity_poly.entity_id
_entity_poly.type
_entity_poly.pdbx_seq_one_letter_code
_entity_poly.pdbx_strand_id
1 'polypeptide(L)'
;MKHRTRTPSETHGAFPRVPSPQSPVPDVESRVPAVPVVLTIAGSDSGGGAGIQADLKTFMARGVHGTSAITAVTAQNTRGVSSVHVLPAREVRAQIEAVFADFPVAAVKTGMLASAPVIRAVARALRRHPALPVVVDPVLIATSGARLLAADALRVLIDELLPLATVLTPNLPEAAALTGTDARDPRNLQRVIEKLMALGPRAVLLKGGHARGRAVRDRFDDADGSLEFVHARRAGEAHGTGCTLAAALAAELAKGRSPRRAATLAVAYVQRALARGHALRRGGLLLLRH
;
A
#
# COMPACT_ATOMS: atom_id res chain seq x y z
N MET A 1 57.12 -5.51 32.33
CA MET A 1 56.62 -5.29 30.94
C MET A 1 55.10 -5.39 30.99
N LYS A 2 54.38 -4.25 30.92
CA LYS A 2 52.91 -4.18 30.91
C LYS A 2 52.46 -3.83 29.49
N HIS A 3 51.86 -4.78 28.78
CA HIS A 3 51.23 -4.54 27.49
C HIS A 3 49.90 -3.80 27.70
N ARG A 4 49.82 -2.55 27.20
CA ARG A 4 48.57 -1.81 27.04
C ARG A 4 47.96 -2.17 25.69
N THR A 5 46.81 -2.80 25.69
CA THR A 5 45.94 -2.99 24.54
C THR A 5 45.22 -1.66 24.22
N ARG A 6 45.47 -1.09 23.04
CA ARG A 6 44.72 0.05 22.49
C ARG A 6 43.47 -0.47 21.81
N THR A 7 42.31 -0.01 22.24
CA THR A 7 41.05 -0.11 21.51
C THR A 7 41.00 0.90 20.35
N PRO A 8 40.54 0.53 19.15
CA PRO A 8 40.33 1.49 18.07
C PRO A 8 39.07 2.32 18.35
N SER A 9 39.21 3.66 18.33
CA SER A 9 38.08 4.60 18.32
C SER A 9 37.45 4.61 16.94
N GLU A 10 36.18 4.23 16.84
CA GLU A 10 35.35 4.43 15.64
C GLU A 10 35.09 5.91 15.47
N THR A 11 35.80 6.52 14.53
CA THR A 11 35.51 7.87 14.05
C THR A 11 34.31 7.79 13.09
N HIS A 12 33.14 8.19 13.56
CA HIS A 12 32.00 8.47 12.71
C HIS A 12 32.36 9.68 11.82
N GLY A 13 32.66 9.42 10.55
CA GLY A 13 32.91 10.44 9.55
C GLY A 13 31.66 11.30 9.37
N ALA A 14 31.76 12.56 9.75
CA ALA A 14 30.73 13.57 9.44
C ALA A 14 30.74 13.80 7.93
N PHE A 15 29.58 13.59 7.28
CA PHE A 15 29.40 13.95 5.88
C PHE A 15 29.60 15.47 5.70
N PRO A 16 30.35 15.93 4.65
CA PRO A 16 30.52 17.34 4.39
C PRO A 16 29.15 18.00 4.13
N ARG A 17 28.92 19.15 4.77
CA ARG A 17 27.74 19.98 4.51
C ARG A 17 27.82 20.50 3.07
N VAL A 18 26.79 20.17 2.27
CA VAL A 18 26.60 20.76 0.94
C VAL A 18 26.31 22.26 1.12
N PRO A 19 27.04 23.20 0.46
CA PRO A 19 26.73 24.61 0.54
C PRO A 19 25.34 24.88 -0.04
N SER A 20 24.54 25.69 0.64
CA SER A 20 23.25 26.16 0.11
C SER A 20 23.50 27.01 -1.16
N PRO A 21 22.74 26.79 -2.25
CA PRO A 21 22.81 27.63 -3.43
C PRO A 21 22.28 29.04 -3.09
N GLN A 22 23.17 30.02 -3.01
CA GLN A 22 22.82 31.44 -2.93
C GLN A 22 22.70 32.00 -4.36
N SER A 23 21.56 31.85 -4.96
CA SER A 23 21.13 32.66 -6.10
C SER A 23 19.60 32.71 -6.09
N PRO A 24 18.95 33.87 -6.17
CA PRO A 24 17.51 33.94 -6.34
C PRO A 24 17.17 33.33 -7.71
N VAL A 25 16.56 32.16 -7.69
CA VAL A 25 15.90 31.61 -8.87
C VAL A 25 14.80 32.59 -9.24
N PRO A 26 14.74 33.08 -10.51
CA PRO A 26 13.64 33.95 -10.93
C PRO A 26 12.32 33.30 -10.58
N ASP A 27 11.42 34.07 -10.00
CA ASP A 27 10.06 33.66 -9.63
C ASP A 27 9.29 33.30 -10.91
N VAL A 28 9.52 32.09 -11.39
CA VAL A 28 8.68 31.46 -12.40
C VAL A 28 7.45 30.98 -11.63
N GLU A 29 6.51 31.90 -11.37
CA GLU A 29 5.11 31.52 -11.12
C GLU A 29 4.65 30.70 -12.31
N SER A 30 5.09 29.43 -12.32
CA SER A 30 4.73 28.49 -13.34
C SER A 30 3.27 28.13 -13.13
N ARG A 31 2.45 28.40 -14.13
CA ARG A 31 1.10 27.86 -14.32
C ARG A 31 1.08 26.33 -14.47
N VAL A 32 2.03 25.64 -13.90
CA VAL A 32 2.02 24.17 -13.84
C VAL A 32 1.04 23.79 -12.72
N PRO A 33 -0.07 23.10 -13.03
CA PRO A 33 -0.98 22.61 -12.00
C PRO A 33 -0.19 21.84 -10.96
N ALA A 34 -0.41 22.13 -9.67
CA ALA A 34 0.26 21.43 -8.59
C ALA A 34 -0.02 19.92 -8.72
N VAL A 35 1.05 19.11 -8.84
CA VAL A 35 0.94 17.66 -8.91
C VAL A 35 0.57 17.15 -7.52
N PRO A 36 -0.57 16.42 -7.35
CA PRO A 36 -0.94 15.88 -6.05
C PRO A 36 0.12 14.93 -5.51
N VAL A 37 0.38 14.98 -4.21
CA VAL A 37 1.34 14.13 -3.51
C VAL A 37 0.62 12.98 -2.81
N VAL A 38 1.12 11.76 -2.96
CA VAL A 38 0.59 10.56 -2.28
C VAL A 38 1.69 9.89 -1.48
N LEU A 39 1.42 9.63 -0.20
CA LEU A 39 2.33 8.87 0.66
C LEU A 39 1.93 7.39 0.67
N THR A 40 2.86 6.49 0.31
CA THR A 40 2.72 5.07 0.63
C THR A 40 3.48 4.72 1.91
N ILE A 41 2.83 3.96 2.79
CA ILE A 41 3.40 3.41 4.02
C ILE A 41 3.33 1.90 3.92
N ALA A 42 4.43 1.25 3.51
CA ALA A 42 4.41 -0.18 3.20
C ALA A 42 5.81 -0.81 3.22
N GLY A 43 5.87 -2.13 3.10
CA GLY A 43 7.11 -2.87 2.93
C GLY A 43 7.74 -2.66 1.56
N SER A 44 9.06 -2.83 1.50
CA SER A 44 9.87 -2.79 0.28
C SER A 44 10.02 -4.20 -0.30
N ASP A 45 9.63 -4.41 -1.56
CA ASP A 45 9.82 -5.64 -2.34
C ASP A 45 11.07 -5.51 -3.22
N SER A 46 12.14 -6.27 -2.89
CA SER A 46 13.38 -6.28 -3.68
C SER A 46 13.18 -6.78 -5.11
N GLY A 47 12.13 -7.57 -5.37
CA GLY A 47 11.73 -8.01 -6.71
C GLY A 47 11.04 -6.93 -7.53
N GLY A 48 10.64 -5.83 -6.91
CA GLY A 48 10.09 -4.65 -7.56
C GLY A 48 8.67 -4.81 -8.12
N GLY A 49 7.97 -5.91 -7.83
CA GLY A 49 6.64 -6.22 -8.35
C GLY A 49 5.49 -5.86 -7.41
N ALA A 50 5.76 -5.68 -6.12
CA ALA A 50 4.79 -5.33 -5.08
C ALA A 50 5.34 -4.23 -4.15
N GLY A 51 4.73 -4.03 -2.99
CA GLY A 51 5.18 -3.08 -1.97
C GLY A 51 5.29 -1.66 -2.48
N ILE A 52 6.17 -0.87 -1.85
CA ILE A 52 6.38 0.54 -2.23
C ILE A 52 6.82 0.69 -3.69
N GLN A 53 7.51 -0.30 -4.26
CA GLN A 53 7.98 -0.25 -5.65
C GLN A 53 6.81 -0.28 -6.63
N ALA A 54 5.80 -1.13 -6.41
CA ALA A 54 4.59 -1.13 -7.22
C ALA A 54 3.78 0.16 -6.99
N ASP A 55 3.74 0.65 -5.75
CA ASP A 55 3.01 1.86 -5.40
C ASP A 55 3.60 3.09 -6.11
N LEU A 56 4.91 3.30 -6.02
CA LEU A 56 5.60 4.45 -6.65
C LEU A 56 5.50 4.42 -8.19
N LYS A 57 5.66 3.24 -8.81
CA LYS A 57 5.42 3.06 -10.26
C LYS A 57 3.99 3.43 -10.65
N THR A 58 3.03 3.01 -9.83
CA THR A 58 1.61 3.32 -10.04
C THR A 58 1.34 4.81 -9.89
N PHE A 59 1.88 5.45 -8.87
CA PHE A 59 1.74 6.90 -8.64
C PHE A 59 2.27 7.69 -9.84
N MET A 60 3.47 7.37 -10.30
CA MET A 60 4.06 7.99 -11.48
C MET A 60 3.18 7.80 -12.72
N ALA A 61 2.73 6.57 -12.98
CA ALA A 61 1.85 6.25 -14.14
C ALA A 61 0.46 6.89 -14.02
N ARG A 62 0.02 7.25 -12.81
CA ARG A 62 -1.23 7.97 -12.55
C ARG A 62 -1.06 9.48 -12.49
N GLY A 63 0.15 10.02 -12.72
CA GLY A 63 0.42 11.45 -12.75
C GLY A 63 0.28 12.13 -11.39
N VAL A 64 0.73 11.46 -10.32
CA VAL A 64 0.87 12.02 -8.97
C VAL A 64 2.31 11.82 -8.48
N HIS A 65 2.77 12.71 -7.60
CA HIS A 65 4.08 12.56 -6.95
C HIS A 65 3.98 11.53 -5.82
N GLY A 66 4.81 10.49 -5.87
CA GLY A 66 4.84 9.44 -4.85
C GLY A 66 5.94 9.66 -3.83
N THR A 67 5.59 9.71 -2.55
CA THR A 67 6.49 9.63 -1.41
C THR A 67 6.32 8.31 -0.68
N SER A 68 7.29 7.89 0.15
CA SER A 68 7.22 6.59 0.83
C SER A 68 7.75 6.63 2.25
N ALA A 69 7.14 5.81 3.13
CA ALA A 69 7.66 5.41 4.43
C ALA A 69 7.76 3.88 4.46
N ILE A 70 8.96 3.36 4.62
CA ILE A 70 9.24 1.93 4.58
C ILE A 70 8.98 1.32 5.96
N THR A 71 8.16 0.26 6.01
CA THR A 71 7.82 -0.45 7.25
C THR A 71 8.65 -1.71 7.46
N ALA A 72 9.07 -2.34 6.37
CA ALA A 72 9.90 -3.53 6.37
C ALA A 72 10.68 -3.62 5.05
N VAL A 73 11.84 -4.26 5.08
CA VAL A 73 12.60 -4.64 3.90
C VAL A 73 12.49 -6.14 3.71
N THR A 74 12.15 -6.59 2.50
CA THR A 74 12.08 -8.02 2.19
C THR A 74 13.20 -8.45 1.23
N ALA A 75 13.75 -9.63 1.44
CA ALA A 75 14.46 -10.36 0.41
C ALA A 75 13.41 -11.21 -0.35
N GLN A 76 12.91 -10.66 -1.43
CA GLN A 76 11.76 -11.20 -2.17
C GLN A 76 12.03 -11.21 -3.67
N ASN A 77 11.49 -12.20 -4.34
CA ASN A 77 11.49 -12.31 -5.80
C ASN A 77 10.18 -12.98 -6.26
N THR A 78 10.07 -13.31 -7.55
CA THR A 78 8.88 -13.98 -8.12
C THR A 78 8.65 -15.42 -7.64
N ARG A 79 9.56 -16.01 -6.87
CA ARG A 79 9.42 -17.36 -6.28
C ARG A 79 8.93 -17.32 -4.83
N GLY A 80 9.14 -16.21 -4.12
CA GLY A 80 8.74 -16.08 -2.73
C GLY A 80 9.52 -15.04 -1.94
N VAL A 81 9.26 -15.05 -0.64
CA VAL A 81 9.92 -14.20 0.35
C VAL A 81 10.84 -15.07 1.18
N SER A 82 12.15 -14.81 1.16
CA SER A 82 13.16 -15.55 1.92
C SER A 82 13.52 -14.88 3.25
N SER A 83 13.33 -13.55 3.36
CA SER A 83 13.59 -12.80 4.59
C SER A 83 12.70 -11.56 4.67
N VAL A 84 12.35 -11.20 5.90
CA VAL A 84 11.62 -9.96 6.22
C VAL A 84 12.32 -9.29 7.41
N HIS A 85 12.81 -8.07 7.21
CA HIS A 85 13.33 -7.23 8.28
C HIS A 85 12.35 -6.09 8.54
N VAL A 86 11.67 -6.14 9.69
CA VAL A 86 10.70 -5.11 10.11
C VAL A 86 11.48 -3.93 10.70
N LEU A 87 11.22 -2.72 10.22
CA LEU A 87 11.83 -1.53 10.77
C LEU A 87 11.23 -1.18 12.14
N PRO A 88 12.02 -0.63 13.06
CA PRO A 88 11.51 -0.11 14.32
C PRO A 88 10.42 0.94 14.09
N ALA A 89 9.36 0.90 14.89
CA ALA A 89 8.21 1.82 14.75
C ALA A 89 8.63 3.32 14.85
N ARG A 90 9.70 3.63 15.59
CA ARG A 90 10.28 4.99 15.67
C ARG A 90 10.81 5.46 14.32
N GLU A 91 11.44 4.57 13.55
CA GLU A 91 11.99 4.89 12.23
C GLU A 91 10.88 5.08 11.20
N VAL A 92 9.84 4.24 11.25
CA VAL A 92 8.65 4.40 10.41
C VAL A 92 7.97 5.74 10.69
N ARG A 93 7.81 6.09 11.97
CA ARG A 93 7.26 7.38 12.38
C ARG A 93 8.08 8.55 11.87
N ALA A 94 9.42 8.48 12.01
CA ALA A 94 10.32 9.55 11.56
C ALA A 94 10.20 9.80 10.06
N GLN A 95 10.09 8.73 9.23
CA GLN A 95 9.87 8.86 7.78
C GLN A 95 8.54 9.54 7.48
N ILE A 96 7.46 9.14 8.17
CA ILE A 96 6.13 9.74 8.00
C ILE A 96 6.14 11.22 8.37
N GLU A 97 6.75 11.57 9.51
CA GLU A 97 6.85 12.94 9.99
C GLU A 97 7.68 13.82 9.04
N ALA A 98 8.79 13.29 8.50
CA ALA A 98 9.59 14.00 7.52
C ALA A 98 8.81 14.33 6.24
N VAL A 99 8.01 13.38 5.74
CA VAL A 99 7.17 13.61 4.55
C VAL A 99 6.08 14.66 4.83
N PHE A 100 5.35 14.53 5.95
CA PHE A 100 4.31 15.50 6.28
C PHE A 100 4.83 16.90 6.61
N ALA A 101 6.10 17.02 7.03
CA ALA A 101 6.71 18.31 7.33
C ALA A 101 7.01 19.15 6.08
N ASP A 102 7.21 18.52 4.91
CA ASP A 102 7.66 19.17 3.69
C ASP A 102 6.64 19.08 2.54
N PHE A 103 5.95 17.96 2.41
CA PHE A 103 5.07 17.70 1.27
C PHE A 103 3.58 17.94 1.60
N PRO A 104 2.82 18.58 0.68
CA PRO A 104 1.36 18.72 0.79
C PRO A 104 0.68 17.40 0.42
N VAL A 105 0.78 16.39 1.30
CA VAL A 105 0.21 15.06 1.06
C VAL A 105 -1.32 15.17 0.89
N ALA A 106 -1.82 14.69 -0.25
CA ALA A 106 -3.24 14.72 -0.63
C ALA A 106 -3.97 13.40 -0.42
N ALA A 107 -3.25 12.27 -0.28
CA ALA A 107 -3.80 10.97 0.09
C ALA A 107 -2.71 10.06 0.66
N VAL A 108 -3.11 9.05 1.43
CA VAL A 108 -2.21 8.01 1.95
C VAL A 108 -2.70 6.64 1.51
N LYS A 109 -1.76 5.76 1.15
CA LYS A 109 -1.99 4.33 1.01
C LYS A 109 -1.17 3.59 2.05
N THR A 110 -1.77 2.64 2.78
CA THR A 110 -1.02 1.68 3.59
C THR A 110 -1.03 0.31 2.95
N GLY A 111 0.09 -0.42 3.05
CA GLY A 111 0.21 -1.81 2.63
C GLY A 111 0.66 -2.71 3.78
N MET A 112 1.70 -3.53 3.56
CA MET A 112 2.30 -4.36 4.60
C MET A 112 2.85 -3.52 5.75
N LEU A 113 2.29 -3.65 6.96
CA LEU A 113 2.73 -2.96 8.18
C LEU A 113 3.47 -3.87 9.17
N ALA A 114 3.42 -5.16 8.97
CA ALA A 114 4.16 -6.22 9.63
C ALA A 114 3.86 -6.41 11.13
N SER A 115 3.79 -5.38 11.96
CA SER A 115 3.72 -5.50 13.41
C SER A 115 2.77 -4.50 14.09
N ALA A 116 2.26 -4.85 15.27
CA ALA A 116 1.38 -3.98 16.06
C ALA A 116 2.01 -2.61 16.43
N PRO A 117 3.31 -2.53 16.83
CA PRO A 117 3.94 -1.22 17.08
C PRO A 117 3.97 -0.30 15.86
N VAL A 118 4.23 -0.86 14.65
CA VAL A 118 4.21 -0.10 13.39
C VAL A 118 2.79 0.38 13.09
N ILE A 119 1.78 -0.49 13.19
CA ILE A 119 0.38 -0.10 12.97
C ILE A 119 -0.03 1.05 13.88
N ARG A 120 0.30 0.96 15.18
CA ARG A 120 0.01 2.04 16.15
C ARG A 120 0.70 3.35 15.78
N ALA A 121 1.95 3.30 15.33
CA ALA A 121 2.68 4.50 14.92
C ALA A 121 2.01 5.15 13.70
N VAL A 122 1.63 4.36 12.69
CA VAL A 122 0.90 4.81 11.50
C VAL A 122 -0.46 5.40 11.87
N ALA A 123 -1.27 4.69 12.65
CA ALA A 123 -2.59 5.16 13.06
C ALA A 123 -2.53 6.49 13.84
N ARG A 124 -1.55 6.64 14.76
CA ARG A 124 -1.34 7.91 15.48
C ARG A 124 -0.96 9.06 14.54
N ALA A 125 -0.13 8.79 13.54
CA ALA A 125 0.23 9.81 12.55
C ALA A 125 -1.00 10.24 11.74
N LEU A 126 -1.80 9.29 11.24
CA LEU A 126 -2.98 9.57 10.42
C LEU A 126 -4.11 10.28 11.19
N ARG A 127 -4.29 9.99 12.48
CA ARG A 127 -5.28 10.71 13.33
C ARG A 127 -5.02 12.22 13.43
N ARG A 128 -3.81 12.68 13.15
CA ARG A 128 -3.48 14.12 13.09
C ARG A 128 -3.95 14.79 11.79
N HIS A 129 -4.38 13.99 10.81
CA HIS A 129 -4.83 14.43 9.49
C HIS A 129 -6.21 13.82 9.13
N PRO A 130 -7.28 14.13 9.89
CA PRO A 130 -8.56 13.41 9.78
C PRO A 130 -9.30 13.63 8.47
N ALA A 131 -8.99 14.70 7.73
CA ALA A 131 -9.59 14.99 6.42
C ALA A 131 -8.87 14.27 5.26
N LEU A 132 -7.70 13.67 5.53
CA LEU A 132 -6.88 13.06 4.49
C LEU A 132 -7.47 11.72 4.05
N PRO A 133 -7.71 11.49 2.74
CA PRO A 133 -8.13 10.19 2.25
C PRO A 133 -7.06 9.11 2.52
N VAL A 134 -7.49 7.99 3.11
CA VAL A 134 -6.63 6.86 3.45
C VAL A 134 -7.14 5.59 2.77
N VAL A 135 -6.31 4.96 1.94
CA VAL A 135 -6.56 3.62 1.39
C VAL A 135 -5.79 2.60 2.21
N VAL A 136 -6.51 1.67 2.84
CA VAL A 136 -5.91 0.57 3.60
C VAL A 136 -5.97 -0.71 2.78
N ASP A 137 -4.81 -1.18 2.30
CA ASP A 137 -4.64 -2.52 1.75
C ASP A 137 -4.18 -3.45 2.89
N PRO A 138 -5.05 -4.33 3.42
CA PRO A 138 -4.77 -5.08 4.64
C PRO A 138 -3.93 -6.32 4.33
N VAL A 139 -2.68 -6.11 3.92
CA VAL A 139 -1.77 -7.16 3.50
C VAL A 139 -1.41 -8.07 4.67
N LEU A 140 -2.08 -9.23 4.77
CA LEU A 140 -1.86 -10.22 5.82
C LEU A 140 -0.88 -11.32 5.39
N ILE A 141 -0.95 -11.71 4.11
CA ILE A 141 -0.21 -12.84 3.54
C ILE A 141 0.31 -12.43 2.16
N ALA A 142 1.56 -12.77 1.86
CA ALA A 142 2.12 -12.59 0.51
C ALA A 142 1.44 -13.52 -0.51
N THR A 143 1.53 -13.19 -1.80
CA THR A 143 1.09 -14.08 -2.89
C THR A 143 1.73 -15.48 -2.80
N SER A 144 2.95 -15.57 -2.28
CA SER A 144 3.68 -16.83 -2.04
C SER A 144 3.17 -17.63 -0.82
N GLY A 145 2.18 -17.14 -0.07
CA GLY A 145 1.67 -17.77 1.16
C GLY A 145 2.44 -17.40 2.43
N ALA A 146 3.53 -16.63 2.35
CA ALA A 146 4.26 -16.19 3.53
C ALA A 146 3.42 -15.21 4.37
N ARG A 147 3.37 -15.42 5.70
CA ARG A 147 2.68 -14.52 6.61
C ARG A 147 3.45 -13.22 6.73
N LEU A 148 2.79 -12.10 6.47
CA LEU A 148 3.38 -10.76 6.47
C LEU A 148 2.92 -9.90 7.66
N LEU A 149 1.88 -10.31 8.37
CA LEU A 149 1.41 -9.66 9.58
C LEU A 149 1.60 -10.58 10.79
N ALA A 150 2.17 -10.07 11.88
CA ALA A 150 2.28 -10.77 13.14
C ALA A 150 0.89 -11.12 13.72
N ALA A 151 0.80 -12.21 14.48
CA ALA A 151 -0.49 -12.73 14.93
C ALA A 151 -1.26 -11.76 15.83
N ASP A 152 -0.54 -11.03 16.69
CA ASP A 152 -1.07 -10.03 17.61
C ASP A 152 -1.44 -8.70 16.92
N ALA A 153 -0.94 -8.49 15.71
CA ALA A 153 -1.12 -7.22 14.99
C ALA A 153 -2.50 -7.10 14.31
N LEU A 154 -3.20 -8.23 14.06
CA LEU A 154 -4.50 -8.21 13.40
C LEU A 154 -5.55 -7.43 14.22
N ARG A 155 -5.57 -7.63 15.55
CA ARG A 155 -6.48 -6.90 16.41
C ARG A 155 -6.21 -5.40 16.41
N VAL A 156 -4.92 -5.02 16.46
CA VAL A 156 -4.51 -3.61 16.39
C VAL A 156 -4.87 -2.98 15.03
N LEU A 157 -4.72 -3.73 13.94
CA LEU A 157 -5.16 -3.30 12.62
C LEU A 157 -6.65 -2.97 12.62
N ILE A 158 -7.47 -3.90 13.14
CA ILE A 158 -8.94 -3.74 13.22
C ILE A 158 -9.31 -2.54 14.10
N ASP A 159 -8.78 -2.47 15.31
CA ASP A 159 -9.24 -1.50 16.31
C ASP A 159 -8.70 -0.09 16.08
N GLU A 160 -7.49 0.05 15.51
CA GLU A 160 -6.82 1.35 15.46
C GLU A 160 -6.66 1.95 14.05
N LEU A 161 -6.56 1.11 12.99
CA LEU A 161 -6.28 1.61 11.64
C LEU A 161 -7.51 1.56 10.73
N LEU A 162 -8.30 0.46 10.75
CA LEU A 162 -9.45 0.33 9.84
C LEU A 162 -10.49 1.46 10.02
N PRO A 163 -10.76 1.97 11.23
CA PRO A 163 -11.67 3.12 11.40
C PRO A 163 -11.20 4.41 10.73
N LEU A 164 -9.92 4.51 10.36
CA LEU A 164 -9.36 5.67 9.66
C LEU A 164 -9.45 5.54 8.12
N ALA A 165 -9.83 4.36 7.61
CA ALA A 165 -9.84 4.10 6.19
C ALA A 165 -10.99 4.84 5.47
N THR A 166 -10.63 5.58 4.42
CA THR A 166 -11.61 6.03 3.43
C THR A 166 -12.07 4.85 2.58
N VAL A 167 -11.13 3.99 2.17
CA VAL A 167 -11.44 2.74 1.46
C VAL A 167 -10.55 1.62 1.99
N LEU A 168 -11.17 0.51 2.36
CA LEU A 168 -10.50 -0.75 2.69
C LEU A 168 -10.52 -1.66 1.45
N THR A 169 -9.36 -2.27 1.08
CA THR A 169 -9.24 -3.07 -0.15
C THR A 169 -8.85 -4.54 0.11
N PRO A 170 -9.64 -5.34 0.83
CA PRO A 170 -9.30 -6.72 1.14
C PRO A 170 -9.52 -7.64 -0.08
N ASN A 171 -8.73 -8.71 -0.17
CA ASN A 171 -9.08 -9.88 -0.97
C ASN A 171 -9.97 -10.86 -0.17
N LEU A 172 -10.48 -11.93 -0.80
CA LEU A 172 -11.36 -12.88 -0.12
C LEU A 172 -10.72 -13.56 1.12
N PRO A 173 -9.44 -14.02 1.09
CA PRO A 173 -8.77 -14.53 2.28
C PRO A 173 -8.61 -13.49 3.40
N GLU A 174 -8.25 -12.25 3.05
CA GLU A 174 -8.13 -11.14 3.99
C GLU A 174 -9.49 -10.77 4.61
N ALA A 175 -10.53 -10.71 3.79
CA ALA A 175 -11.90 -10.49 4.25
C ALA A 175 -12.37 -11.58 5.21
N ALA A 176 -12.07 -12.86 4.92
CA ALA A 176 -12.37 -13.95 5.82
C ALA A 176 -11.63 -13.83 7.16
N ALA A 177 -10.35 -13.45 7.15
CA ALA A 177 -9.58 -13.26 8.36
C ALA A 177 -10.08 -12.07 9.21
N LEU A 178 -10.52 -10.98 8.57
CA LEU A 178 -11.06 -9.81 9.25
C LEU A 178 -12.45 -10.02 9.84
N THR A 179 -13.29 -10.86 9.19
CA THR A 179 -14.72 -11.00 9.55
C THR A 179 -15.07 -12.31 10.26
N GLY A 180 -14.14 -13.29 10.24
CA GLY A 180 -14.40 -14.65 10.70
C GLY A 180 -15.47 -15.37 9.85
N THR A 181 -15.72 -14.93 8.60
CA THR A 181 -16.74 -15.48 7.71
C THR A 181 -16.10 -15.88 6.39
N ASP A 182 -16.44 -17.08 5.88
CA ASP A 182 -15.91 -17.53 4.57
C ASP A 182 -16.41 -16.63 3.44
N ALA A 183 -15.53 -15.77 2.95
CA ALA A 183 -15.79 -14.82 1.88
C ALA A 183 -15.75 -15.47 0.47
N ARG A 184 -15.33 -16.74 0.34
CA ARG A 184 -15.35 -17.48 -0.92
C ARG A 184 -16.71 -18.05 -1.25
N ASP A 185 -17.58 -18.22 -0.25
CA ASP A 185 -18.96 -18.63 -0.45
C ASP A 185 -19.80 -17.41 -0.87
N PRO A 186 -20.36 -17.40 -2.10
CA PRO A 186 -21.17 -16.28 -2.58
C PRO A 186 -22.38 -15.95 -1.69
N ARG A 187 -22.92 -16.96 -0.96
CA ARG A 187 -24.04 -16.79 -0.04
C ARG A 187 -23.68 -15.91 1.16
N ASN A 188 -22.41 -15.84 1.51
CA ASN A 188 -21.91 -15.03 2.62
C ASN A 188 -21.52 -13.62 2.22
N LEU A 189 -21.48 -13.30 0.92
CA LEU A 189 -20.87 -12.06 0.42
C LEU A 189 -21.47 -10.81 1.07
N GLN A 190 -22.78 -10.71 1.15
CA GLN A 190 -23.47 -9.57 1.76
C GLN A 190 -23.08 -9.43 3.24
N ARG A 191 -23.12 -10.52 4.00
CA ARG A 191 -22.73 -10.56 5.41
C ARG A 191 -21.26 -10.19 5.63
N VAL A 192 -20.36 -10.60 4.71
CA VAL A 192 -18.94 -10.22 4.75
C VAL A 192 -18.78 -8.73 4.59
N ILE A 193 -19.46 -8.12 3.61
CA ILE A 193 -19.42 -6.68 3.38
C ILE A 193 -19.93 -5.90 4.60
N GLU A 194 -21.08 -6.29 5.14
CA GLU A 194 -21.65 -5.66 6.34
C GLU A 194 -20.68 -5.70 7.52
N LYS A 195 -20.04 -6.86 7.76
CA LYS A 195 -19.03 -6.98 8.80
C LYS A 195 -17.79 -6.12 8.52
N LEU A 196 -17.30 -6.07 7.27
CA LEU A 196 -16.17 -5.23 6.91
C LEU A 196 -16.48 -3.74 7.11
N MET A 197 -17.68 -3.29 6.72
CA MET A 197 -18.13 -1.92 6.94
C MET A 197 -18.27 -1.60 8.43
N ALA A 198 -18.72 -2.56 9.25
CA ALA A 198 -18.82 -2.42 10.71
C ALA A 198 -17.45 -2.27 11.41
N LEU A 199 -16.33 -2.60 10.74
CA LEU A 199 -14.97 -2.33 11.24
C LEU A 199 -14.56 -0.85 11.11
N GLY A 200 -15.41 0.00 10.53
CA GLY A 200 -15.28 1.45 10.52
C GLY A 200 -14.77 2.11 9.23
N PRO A 201 -14.35 1.41 8.15
CA PRO A 201 -14.00 2.07 6.90
C PRO A 201 -15.24 2.74 6.28
N ARG A 202 -15.04 3.84 5.53
CA ARG A 202 -16.14 4.54 4.85
C ARG A 202 -16.62 3.80 3.59
N ALA A 203 -15.77 2.99 2.98
CA ALA A 203 -16.08 2.14 1.85
C ALA A 203 -15.18 0.89 1.83
N VAL A 204 -15.65 -0.15 1.14
CA VAL A 204 -14.90 -1.40 0.93
C VAL A 204 -14.82 -1.69 -0.55
N LEU A 205 -13.63 -2.03 -1.05
CA LEU A 205 -13.41 -2.61 -2.38
C LEU A 205 -12.93 -4.06 -2.20
N LEU A 206 -13.85 -5.01 -2.18
CA LEU A 206 -13.55 -6.43 -2.04
C LEU A 206 -13.05 -7.00 -3.37
N LYS A 207 -11.80 -7.53 -3.36
CA LYS A 207 -11.11 -8.09 -4.53
C LYS A 207 -11.51 -9.55 -4.75
N GLY A 208 -12.19 -9.87 -5.85
CA GLY A 208 -12.69 -11.21 -6.18
C GLY A 208 -11.68 -12.15 -6.85
N GLY A 209 -10.44 -11.73 -7.05
CA GLY A 209 -9.42 -12.49 -7.77
C GLY A 209 -9.16 -13.93 -7.27
N HIS A 210 -9.44 -14.21 -6.00
CA HIS A 210 -9.26 -15.53 -5.37
C HIS A 210 -10.50 -16.46 -5.47
N ALA A 211 -11.60 -16.00 -6.07
CA ALA A 211 -12.75 -16.87 -6.36
C ALA A 211 -12.44 -17.80 -7.53
N ARG A 212 -13.22 -18.90 -7.66
CA ARG A 212 -13.14 -19.80 -8.81
C ARG A 212 -13.92 -19.24 -9.99
N GLY A 213 -13.64 -19.72 -11.21
CA GLY A 213 -14.40 -19.39 -12.43
C GLY A 213 -13.65 -18.52 -13.43
N ARG A 214 -14.27 -18.30 -14.59
CA ARG A 214 -13.68 -17.56 -15.73
C ARG A 214 -13.74 -16.03 -15.57
N ALA A 215 -14.64 -15.55 -14.73
CA ALA A 215 -14.78 -14.13 -14.42
C ALA A 215 -14.23 -13.83 -13.02
N VAL A 216 -13.63 -12.67 -12.87
CA VAL A 216 -13.29 -12.04 -11.59
C VAL A 216 -14.34 -10.98 -11.34
N ARG A 217 -14.87 -10.94 -10.12
CA ARG A 217 -15.87 -9.97 -9.67
C ARG A 217 -15.31 -9.22 -8.48
N ASP A 218 -14.93 -7.96 -8.68
CA ASP A 218 -14.59 -7.06 -7.58
C ASP A 218 -15.85 -6.28 -7.21
N ARG A 219 -16.07 -6.05 -5.92
CA ARG A 219 -17.25 -5.35 -5.43
C ARG A 219 -16.85 -4.17 -4.56
N PHE A 220 -17.38 -3.00 -4.89
CA PHE A 220 -17.24 -1.77 -4.11
C PHE A 220 -18.56 -1.47 -3.42
N ASP A 221 -18.51 -1.19 -2.12
CA ASP A 221 -19.66 -0.83 -1.29
C ASP A 221 -19.33 0.41 -0.47
N ASP A 222 -20.26 1.36 -0.44
CA ASP A 222 -20.26 2.57 0.37
C ASP A 222 -21.68 2.90 0.85
N ALA A 223 -21.88 4.08 1.45
CA ALA A 223 -23.21 4.51 1.92
C ALA A 223 -24.24 4.66 0.79
N ASP A 224 -23.78 4.88 -0.45
CA ASP A 224 -24.64 5.04 -1.62
C ASP A 224 -24.99 3.69 -2.30
N GLY A 225 -24.54 2.57 -1.73
CA GLY A 225 -24.83 1.21 -2.20
C GLY A 225 -23.65 0.51 -2.87
N SER A 226 -23.94 -0.49 -3.69
CA SER A 226 -22.94 -1.39 -4.29
C SER A 226 -22.63 -1.06 -5.75
N LEU A 227 -21.40 -1.38 -6.18
CA LEU A 227 -20.96 -1.36 -7.57
C LEU A 227 -20.12 -2.62 -7.83
N GLU A 228 -20.45 -3.38 -8.85
CA GLU A 228 -19.71 -4.58 -9.24
C GLU A 228 -18.85 -4.30 -10.49
N PHE A 229 -17.60 -4.79 -10.46
CA PHE A 229 -16.69 -4.77 -11.61
C PHE A 229 -16.44 -6.22 -12.05
N VAL A 230 -16.88 -6.54 -13.27
CA VAL A 230 -16.73 -7.88 -13.84
C VAL A 230 -15.70 -7.86 -14.97
N HIS A 231 -14.71 -8.72 -14.88
CA HIS A 231 -13.69 -8.84 -15.91
C HIS A 231 -13.22 -10.30 -16.10
N ALA A 232 -12.70 -10.60 -17.28
CA ALA A 232 -12.20 -11.94 -17.57
C ALA A 232 -10.97 -12.28 -16.72
N ARG A 233 -10.94 -13.49 -16.17
CA ARG A 233 -9.74 -14.01 -15.50
C ARG A 233 -8.65 -14.24 -16.53
N ARG A 234 -7.48 -13.67 -16.30
CA ARG A 234 -6.30 -13.91 -17.13
C ARG A 234 -5.60 -15.18 -16.70
N ALA A 235 -5.00 -15.88 -17.66
CA ALA A 235 -4.17 -17.04 -17.38
C ALA A 235 -2.88 -16.60 -16.66
N GLY A 236 -2.43 -17.43 -15.72
CA GLY A 236 -1.24 -17.19 -14.89
C GLY A 236 -1.53 -16.35 -13.65
N GLU A 237 -0.62 -16.41 -12.69
CA GLU A 237 -0.63 -15.59 -11.50
C GLU A 237 0.13 -14.28 -11.75
N ALA A 238 -0.38 -13.18 -11.24
CA ALA A 238 0.26 -11.87 -11.35
C ALA A 238 0.68 -11.36 -9.97
N HIS A 239 1.89 -10.78 -9.92
CA HIS A 239 2.45 -10.24 -8.69
C HIS A 239 2.12 -8.74 -8.53
N GLY A 240 1.72 -8.33 -7.31
CA GLY A 240 1.51 -6.93 -6.96
C GLY A 240 0.19 -6.31 -7.45
N THR A 241 -0.77 -7.08 -7.94
CA THR A 241 -2.07 -6.57 -8.41
C THR A 241 -2.83 -5.81 -7.32
N GLY A 242 -2.84 -6.33 -6.07
CA GLY A 242 -3.48 -5.70 -4.92
C GLY A 242 -2.86 -4.35 -4.58
N CYS A 243 -1.52 -4.31 -4.44
CA CYS A 243 -0.78 -3.07 -4.19
C CYS A 243 -1.02 -2.03 -5.28
N THR A 244 -0.95 -2.44 -6.56
CA THR A 244 -1.23 -1.58 -7.71
C THR A 244 -2.66 -1.02 -7.68
N LEU A 245 -3.67 -1.84 -7.33
CA LEU A 245 -5.05 -1.39 -7.22
C LEU A 245 -5.22 -0.33 -6.12
N ALA A 246 -4.71 -0.63 -4.91
CA ALA A 246 -4.79 0.29 -3.78
C ALA A 246 -4.02 1.61 -4.04
N ALA A 247 -2.85 1.53 -4.68
CA ALA A 247 -2.07 2.70 -5.06
C ALA A 247 -2.79 3.55 -6.13
N ALA A 248 -3.36 2.92 -7.16
CA ALA A 248 -4.15 3.63 -8.18
C ALA A 248 -5.38 4.31 -7.57
N LEU A 249 -6.05 3.64 -6.63
CA LEU A 249 -7.17 4.21 -5.88
C LEU A 249 -6.73 5.46 -5.09
N ALA A 250 -5.63 5.37 -4.35
CA ALA A 250 -5.09 6.50 -3.58
C ALA A 250 -4.70 7.67 -4.50
N ALA A 251 -4.10 7.39 -5.65
CA ALA A 251 -3.78 8.42 -6.65
C ALA A 251 -5.01 9.16 -7.17
N GLU A 252 -6.12 8.44 -7.40
CA GLU A 252 -7.36 9.08 -7.86
C GLU A 252 -8.06 9.86 -6.75
N LEU A 253 -8.00 9.40 -5.49
CA LEU A 253 -8.47 10.16 -4.34
C LEU A 253 -7.66 11.45 -4.14
N ALA A 254 -6.34 11.40 -4.30
CA ALA A 254 -5.47 12.58 -4.23
C ALA A 254 -5.82 13.65 -5.27
N LYS A 255 -6.40 13.26 -6.39
CA LYS A 255 -6.93 14.18 -7.42
C LYS A 255 -8.34 14.68 -7.13
N GLY A 256 -8.88 14.45 -5.93
CA GLY A 256 -10.21 14.88 -5.52
C GLY A 256 -11.37 14.07 -6.12
N ARG A 257 -11.13 12.87 -6.65
CA ARG A 257 -12.21 12.01 -7.13
C ARG A 257 -12.97 11.40 -5.96
N SER A 258 -14.28 11.19 -6.13
CA SER A 258 -15.07 10.42 -5.14
C SER A 258 -14.55 8.98 -5.04
N PRO A 259 -14.71 8.29 -3.87
CA PRO A 259 -14.26 6.92 -3.69
C PRO A 259 -14.78 5.96 -4.77
N ARG A 260 -16.04 6.07 -5.17
CA ARG A 260 -16.68 5.27 -6.22
C ARG A 260 -16.03 5.50 -7.60
N ARG A 261 -15.75 6.75 -7.95
CA ARG A 261 -15.08 7.08 -9.21
C ARG A 261 -13.62 6.64 -9.19
N ALA A 262 -12.94 6.82 -8.08
CA ALA A 262 -11.55 6.38 -7.87
C ALA A 262 -11.43 4.85 -8.00
N ALA A 263 -12.35 4.08 -7.41
CA ALA A 263 -12.41 2.63 -7.55
C ALA A 263 -12.58 2.19 -9.01
N THR A 264 -13.52 2.82 -9.74
CA THR A 264 -13.74 2.54 -11.17
C THR A 264 -12.47 2.74 -12.00
N LEU A 265 -11.78 3.86 -11.78
CA LEU A 265 -10.56 4.20 -12.52
C LEU A 265 -9.38 3.30 -12.14
N ALA A 266 -9.28 2.92 -10.85
CA ALA A 266 -8.24 2.02 -10.36
C ALA A 266 -8.39 0.60 -10.91
N VAL A 267 -9.61 0.03 -10.90
CA VAL A 267 -9.88 -1.29 -11.49
C VAL A 267 -9.56 -1.28 -12.98
N ALA A 268 -10.02 -0.28 -13.73
CA ALA A 268 -9.72 -0.15 -15.16
C ALA A 268 -8.20 -0.02 -15.42
N TYR A 269 -7.47 0.67 -14.56
CA TYR A 269 -6.02 0.79 -14.66
C TYR A 269 -5.32 -0.56 -14.47
N VAL A 270 -5.67 -1.30 -13.41
CA VAL A 270 -5.08 -2.63 -13.15
C VAL A 270 -5.36 -3.59 -14.31
N GLN A 271 -6.57 -3.58 -14.89
CA GLN A 271 -6.89 -4.42 -16.04
C GLN A 271 -6.01 -4.09 -17.25
N ARG A 272 -5.71 -2.81 -17.53
CA ARG A 272 -4.78 -2.41 -18.58
C ARG A 272 -3.33 -2.81 -18.28
N ALA A 273 -2.87 -2.63 -17.04
CA ALA A 273 -1.52 -3.00 -16.60
C ALA A 273 -1.30 -4.52 -16.70
N LEU A 274 -2.32 -5.32 -16.32
CA LEU A 274 -2.33 -6.77 -16.50
C LEU A 274 -2.32 -7.17 -17.99
N ALA A 275 -3.07 -6.47 -18.83
CA ALA A 275 -3.11 -6.77 -20.27
C ALA A 275 -1.74 -6.59 -20.96
N ARG A 276 -0.93 -5.68 -20.44
CA ARG A 276 0.41 -5.36 -20.93
C ARG A 276 1.51 -6.06 -20.12
N GLY A 277 1.13 -6.81 -19.09
CA GLY A 277 2.06 -7.49 -18.20
C GLY A 277 2.96 -8.47 -18.94
N HIS A 278 4.11 -8.75 -18.36
CA HIS A 278 5.13 -9.65 -18.93
C HIS A 278 5.72 -10.56 -17.86
N ALA A 279 6.14 -11.75 -18.25
CA ALA A 279 6.93 -12.64 -17.41
C ALA A 279 8.41 -12.48 -17.75
N LEU A 280 9.25 -12.28 -16.73
CA LEU A 280 10.70 -12.16 -16.93
C LEU A 280 11.36 -13.51 -17.29
N ARG A 281 10.67 -14.62 -17.07
CA ARG A 281 11.11 -15.97 -17.41
C ARG A 281 9.91 -16.85 -17.76
N ARG A 282 10.16 -17.91 -18.53
CA ARG A 282 9.14 -18.90 -18.90
C ARG A 282 8.52 -19.54 -17.65
N GLY A 283 7.19 -19.55 -17.54
CA GLY A 283 6.47 -20.07 -16.37
C GLY A 283 6.57 -19.23 -15.09
N GLY A 284 7.11 -18.00 -15.16
CA GLY A 284 7.17 -17.08 -14.04
C GLY A 284 5.87 -16.32 -13.81
N LEU A 285 5.74 -15.68 -12.61
CA LEU A 285 4.67 -14.74 -12.32
C LEU A 285 4.66 -13.60 -13.34
N LEU A 286 3.47 -13.16 -13.71
CA LEU A 286 3.26 -11.98 -14.54
C LEU A 286 3.57 -10.73 -13.70
N LEU A 287 4.44 -9.87 -14.18
CA LEU A 287 4.67 -8.54 -13.63
C LEU A 287 3.81 -7.53 -14.39
N LEU A 288 3.18 -6.60 -13.65
CA LEU A 288 2.37 -5.55 -14.26
C LEU A 288 3.26 -4.54 -15.00
N ARG A 289 2.77 -4.05 -16.14
CA ARG A 289 3.40 -2.94 -16.86
C ARG A 289 2.60 -1.67 -16.56
N HIS A 290 3.21 -0.85 -15.74
CA HIS A 290 2.66 0.43 -15.31
C HIS A 290 2.70 1.48 -16.42
#